data_24f58e96e433170c2dcf66a57060bda2
#
_entry.id   24f58e96e433170c2dcf66a57060bda2
#
_cell.length_a   1.000
_cell.length_b   1.000
_cell.length_c   1.000
_cell.angle_alpha   90.00
_cell.angle_beta   90.00
_cell.angle_gamma   90.00
#
_symmetry.space_group_name_H-M   'P 1'
#
loop_
_entity.id
_entity.type
_entity.pdbx_description
1 polymer ?
#
loop_
_entity_poly.entity_id
_entity_poly.type
_entity_poly.pdbx_seq_one_letter_code
_entity_poly.pdbx_strand_id
1 'polypeptide(L)'
;MSKSLAVINCSQLVTLGGPARPRVGGELRELGIVSSGALFVRGTRIERVGSRKEIEALVDDECEVVDAGGRIVLPGFVDAHAHPVFAGTRADEFEERAGGATYQEIAARGGGIKSTVRATREASVEDLVIAGKRYADWFLRGGTTTVEAKSGYGLTLDDELKILRAIRQLDQDLPLRYVPTFLGAHDIPAEYRERRDEYVSLVIDEMLPQVMNEELAEYCDVFCEGKVFSVDESREILSAARKLGLGLRIHADQLSLSGGAKLAGELRATTADHLEYTDTEGIAALKSGGVQPVLLPGSVYALGSQGYPAAREMINAGLAIVLATDFNPGSSPTPSMLAVLSLAATQMKMTPAESISAATINAAYSLGRGAKLGSLENNKSADFVIHDCDDYRELSYFFGVEHAWQVFVGGQRAFSRS
;
A
#
# COMPACT_ATOMS: atom_id res chain seq x y z
N MET A 1 -15.88 -4.02 -31.12
CA MET A 1 -15.01 -5.12 -30.62
C MET A 1 -14.22 -4.60 -29.41
N SER A 2 -13.83 -5.44 -28.46
CA SER A 2 -12.98 -5.00 -27.33
C SER A 2 -11.58 -4.70 -27.88
N LYS A 3 -11.01 -3.53 -27.52
CA LYS A 3 -9.67 -3.11 -27.94
C LYS A 3 -8.65 -4.18 -27.52
N SER A 4 -7.75 -4.60 -28.43
CA SER A 4 -6.66 -5.53 -28.14
C SER A 4 -5.32 -4.78 -28.07
N LEU A 5 -4.40 -5.31 -27.23
CA LEU A 5 -3.07 -4.76 -27.00
C LEU A 5 -2.06 -5.91 -26.89
N ALA A 6 -0.97 -5.83 -27.63
CA ALA A 6 0.16 -6.74 -27.50
C ALA A 6 1.40 -5.98 -27.01
N VAL A 7 2.10 -6.51 -26.02
CA VAL A 7 3.41 -6.01 -25.60
C VAL A 7 4.46 -7.04 -26.00
N ILE A 8 5.44 -6.61 -26.78
CA ILE A 8 6.48 -7.46 -27.37
C ILE A 8 7.89 -6.95 -27.01
N ASN A 9 8.90 -7.75 -27.31
CA ASN A 9 10.31 -7.39 -27.10
C ASN A 9 10.68 -7.06 -25.64
N CYS A 10 10.07 -7.75 -24.67
CA CYS A 10 10.49 -7.65 -23.28
C CYS A 10 11.83 -8.39 -23.09
N SER A 11 12.83 -7.78 -22.43
CA SER A 11 14.03 -8.50 -21.97
C SER A 11 13.65 -9.57 -20.96
N GLN A 12 12.90 -9.17 -19.95
CA GLN A 12 12.31 -10.03 -18.93
C GLN A 12 10.83 -9.68 -18.76
N LEU A 13 9.95 -10.65 -19.00
CA LEU A 13 8.56 -10.56 -18.62
C LEU A 13 8.39 -11.26 -17.26
N VAL A 14 8.33 -10.46 -16.20
CA VAL A 14 8.21 -10.93 -14.82
C VAL A 14 6.73 -11.17 -14.52
N THR A 15 6.32 -12.46 -14.55
CA THR A 15 4.89 -12.78 -14.48
C THR A 15 4.35 -12.91 -13.07
N LEU A 16 5.16 -13.34 -12.11
CA LEU A 16 4.75 -13.75 -10.76
C LEU A 16 3.63 -14.81 -10.76
N GLY A 17 3.46 -15.52 -11.86
CA GLY A 17 2.52 -16.63 -11.98
C GLY A 17 2.84 -17.74 -10.99
N GLY A 18 1.79 -18.40 -10.45
CA GLY A 18 1.99 -19.48 -9.48
C GLY A 18 0.75 -19.79 -8.65
N PRO A 19 0.90 -20.31 -7.42
CA PRO A 19 -0.25 -20.75 -6.62
C PRO A 19 -1.20 -19.58 -6.29
N ALA A 20 -2.51 -19.86 -6.28
CA ALA A 20 -3.56 -18.88 -5.99
C ALA A 20 -3.64 -18.54 -4.49
N ARG A 21 -2.52 -18.10 -3.91
CA ARG A 21 -2.36 -17.66 -2.52
C ARG A 21 -1.13 -16.76 -2.37
N PRO A 22 -0.96 -16.07 -1.24
CA PRO A 22 0.27 -15.31 -0.96
C PRO A 22 1.52 -16.21 -0.99
N ARG A 23 2.65 -15.66 -1.38
CA ARG A 23 3.96 -16.33 -1.42
C ARG A 23 4.62 -16.29 -0.04
N VAL A 24 5.21 -17.40 0.37
CA VAL A 24 5.89 -17.52 1.67
C VAL A 24 7.29 -18.11 1.52
N GLY A 25 8.21 -17.73 2.40
CA GLY A 25 9.56 -18.28 2.44
C GLY A 25 10.28 -18.18 1.08
N GLY A 26 10.78 -19.30 0.57
CA GLY A 26 11.52 -19.37 -0.71
C GLY A 26 10.69 -19.00 -1.94
N GLU A 27 9.37 -19.17 -1.90
CA GLU A 27 8.46 -18.85 -3.01
C GLU A 27 8.48 -17.35 -3.38
N LEU A 28 8.87 -16.48 -2.45
CA LEU A 28 9.04 -15.05 -2.71
C LEU A 28 10.10 -14.75 -3.78
N ARG A 29 10.98 -15.70 -4.09
CA ARG A 29 12.02 -15.57 -5.12
C ARG A 29 11.58 -16.08 -6.49
N GLU A 30 10.43 -16.71 -6.57
CA GLU A 30 9.88 -17.32 -7.79
C GLU A 30 9.12 -16.29 -8.60
N LEU A 31 9.84 -15.49 -9.40
CA LEU A 31 9.25 -14.40 -10.19
C LEU A 31 8.56 -14.86 -11.48
N GLY A 32 8.72 -16.12 -11.90
CA GLY A 32 8.11 -16.62 -13.13
C GLY A 32 8.56 -15.84 -14.38
N ILE A 33 9.86 -15.59 -14.53
CA ILE A 33 10.43 -14.79 -15.62
C ILE A 33 10.37 -15.54 -16.94
N VAL A 34 9.77 -14.92 -17.97
CA VAL A 34 9.83 -15.35 -19.35
C VAL A 34 10.83 -14.45 -20.11
N SER A 35 12.00 -14.99 -20.44
CA SER A 35 13.01 -14.25 -21.22
C SER A 35 12.52 -14.02 -22.64
N SER A 36 12.72 -12.80 -23.16
CA SER A 36 12.18 -12.38 -24.48
C SER A 36 10.68 -12.65 -24.58
N GLY A 37 9.98 -12.48 -23.46
CA GLY A 37 8.55 -12.72 -23.31
C GLY A 37 7.70 -11.65 -23.99
N ALA A 38 6.40 -11.97 -24.09
CA ALA A 38 5.37 -11.06 -24.61
C ALA A 38 4.04 -11.34 -23.90
N LEU A 39 3.14 -10.36 -23.91
CA LEU A 39 1.79 -10.53 -23.38
C LEU A 39 0.73 -9.98 -24.36
N PHE A 40 -0.45 -10.57 -24.34
CA PHE A 40 -1.59 -10.15 -25.12
C PHE A 40 -2.77 -9.85 -24.19
N VAL A 41 -3.38 -8.69 -24.41
CA VAL A 41 -4.50 -8.16 -23.63
C VAL A 41 -5.73 -8.04 -24.53
N ARG A 42 -6.88 -8.44 -24.03
CA ARG A 42 -8.16 -8.18 -24.66
C ARG A 42 -9.09 -7.43 -23.71
N GLY A 43 -9.49 -6.24 -24.12
CA GLY A 43 -10.23 -5.34 -23.24
C GLY A 43 -9.41 -4.96 -22.00
N THR A 44 -9.88 -5.35 -20.81
CA THR A 44 -9.22 -5.01 -19.55
C THR A 44 -8.39 -6.17 -18.96
N ARG A 45 -8.31 -7.31 -19.65
CA ARG A 45 -7.73 -8.54 -19.08
C ARG A 45 -6.58 -9.09 -19.92
N ILE A 46 -5.63 -9.71 -19.24
CA ILE A 46 -4.59 -10.51 -19.88
C ILE A 46 -5.23 -11.78 -20.43
N GLU A 47 -5.13 -11.96 -21.75
CA GLU A 47 -5.60 -13.17 -22.42
C GLU A 47 -4.50 -14.23 -22.54
N ARG A 48 -3.27 -13.79 -22.81
CA ARG A 48 -2.13 -14.69 -22.99
C ARG A 48 -0.81 -14.06 -22.54
N VAL A 49 0.01 -14.88 -21.94
CA VAL A 49 1.42 -14.61 -21.64
C VAL A 49 2.25 -15.74 -22.22
N GLY A 50 3.35 -15.44 -22.89
CA GLY A 50 4.18 -16.46 -23.50
C GLY A 50 5.36 -15.92 -24.28
N SER A 51 5.82 -16.68 -25.28
CA SER A 51 6.85 -16.26 -26.21
C SER A 51 6.33 -15.20 -27.18
N ARG A 52 7.24 -14.39 -27.73
CA ARG A 52 6.91 -13.41 -28.77
C ARG A 52 6.14 -14.05 -29.92
N LYS A 53 6.55 -15.23 -30.42
CA LYS A 53 5.91 -15.93 -31.54
C LYS A 53 4.46 -16.31 -31.25
N GLU A 54 4.17 -16.75 -30.02
CA GLU A 54 2.79 -17.09 -29.61
C GLU A 54 1.90 -15.85 -29.55
N ILE A 55 2.43 -14.71 -29.14
CA ILE A 55 1.68 -13.47 -29.03
C ILE A 55 1.49 -12.82 -30.40
N GLU A 56 2.50 -12.78 -31.26
CA GLU A 56 2.40 -12.26 -32.62
C GLU A 56 1.33 -12.99 -33.44
N ALA A 57 1.10 -14.27 -33.17
CA ALA A 57 0.05 -15.05 -33.83
C ALA A 57 -1.39 -14.62 -33.46
N LEU A 58 -1.56 -13.83 -32.39
CA LEU A 58 -2.84 -13.30 -31.91
C LEU A 58 -3.08 -11.86 -32.38
N VAL A 59 -2.05 -11.19 -32.93
CA VAL A 59 -2.10 -9.80 -33.39
C VAL A 59 -2.85 -9.74 -34.72
N ASP A 60 -3.87 -8.90 -34.77
CA ASP A 60 -4.61 -8.52 -35.97
C ASP A 60 -4.39 -7.03 -36.30
N ASP A 61 -4.98 -6.56 -37.41
CA ASP A 61 -4.82 -5.17 -37.89
C ASP A 61 -5.42 -4.12 -36.91
N GLU A 62 -6.30 -4.51 -36.00
CA GLU A 62 -6.92 -3.62 -34.99
C GLU A 62 -6.15 -3.62 -33.66
N CYS A 63 -5.15 -4.49 -33.50
CA CYS A 63 -4.38 -4.63 -32.28
C CYS A 63 -3.34 -3.51 -32.12
N GLU A 64 -3.38 -2.80 -30.99
CA GLU A 64 -2.29 -1.89 -30.60
C GLU A 64 -1.06 -2.73 -30.24
N VAL A 65 0.08 -2.48 -30.88
CA VAL A 65 1.34 -3.15 -30.55
C VAL A 65 2.27 -2.18 -29.86
N VAL A 66 2.69 -2.52 -28.66
CA VAL A 66 3.68 -1.78 -27.86
C VAL A 66 4.98 -2.56 -27.87
N ASP A 67 6.01 -1.98 -28.43
CA ASP A 67 7.37 -2.52 -28.39
C ASP A 67 8.06 -2.07 -27.08
N ALA A 68 8.35 -3.01 -26.18
CA ALA A 68 9.07 -2.72 -24.95
C ALA A 68 10.54 -2.33 -25.19
N GLY A 69 11.08 -2.59 -26.38
CA GLY A 69 12.43 -2.18 -26.78
C GLY A 69 13.54 -2.78 -25.92
N GLY A 70 13.39 -4.03 -25.47
CA GLY A 70 14.34 -4.69 -24.61
C GLY A 70 14.21 -4.36 -23.12
N ARG A 71 13.13 -3.66 -22.72
CA ARG A 71 12.84 -3.31 -21.32
C ARG A 71 12.17 -4.46 -20.57
N ILE A 72 12.23 -4.43 -19.24
CA ILE A 72 11.46 -5.36 -18.42
C ILE A 72 10.00 -4.96 -18.34
N VAL A 73 9.14 -5.97 -18.19
CA VAL A 73 7.70 -5.79 -17.93
C VAL A 73 7.32 -6.61 -16.71
N LEU A 74 6.63 -5.98 -15.74
CA LEU A 74 6.14 -6.65 -14.54
C LEU A 74 4.75 -6.12 -14.14
N PRO A 75 4.01 -6.81 -13.24
CA PRO A 75 2.76 -6.29 -12.72
C PRO A 75 2.96 -4.91 -12.10
N GLY A 76 1.96 -4.05 -12.22
CA GLY A 76 1.96 -2.79 -11.46
C GLY A 76 2.12 -3.05 -9.96
N PHE A 77 2.88 -2.19 -9.29
CA PHE A 77 3.00 -2.26 -7.85
C PHE A 77 1.64 -2.04 -7.19
N VAL A 78 1.45 -2.74 -6.08
CA VAL A 78 0.30 -2.61 -5.20
C VAL A 78 0.80 -2.05 -3.87
N ASP A 79 0.40 -0.85 -3.56
CA ASP A 79 0.74 -0.19 -2.29
C ASP A 79 -0.35 -0.50 -1.26
N ALA A 80 -0.04 -1.39 -0.35
CA ALA A 80 -1.02 -1.96 0.57
C ALA A 80 -1.12 -1.20 1.91
N HIS A 81 -0.52 -0.01 2.00
CA HIS A 81 -0.62 0.87 3.17
C HIS A 81 -0.21 2.29 2.79
N ALA A 82 -1.18 3.18 2.68
CA ALA A 82 -0.94 4.60 2.45
C ALA A 82 -2.09 5.47 2.98
N HIS A 83 -1.79 6.75 3.24
CA HIS A 83 -2.75 7.77 3.66
C HIS A 83 -2.80 8.91 2.61
N PRO A 84 -3.24 8.63 1.37
CA PRO A 84 -3.01 9.53 0.23
C PRO A 84 -3.98 10.73 0.17
N VAL A 85 -4.92 10.85 1.12
CA VAL A 85 -5.91 11.94 1.14
C VAL A 85 -5.79 12.75 2.41
N PHE A 86 -5.13 13.91 2.29
CA PHE A 86 -4.91 14.89 3.35
C PHE A 86 -4.71 16.28 2.74
N ALA A 87 -4.81 17.32 3.58
CA ALA A 87 -4.49 18.69 3.21
C ALA A 87 -3.22 19.18 3.91
N GLY A 88 -2.55 20.14 3.27
CA GLY A 88 -1.31 20.74 3.77
C GLY A 88 -0.07 19.86 3.53
N THR A 89 1.05 20.33 4.07
CA THR A 89 2.32 19.61 4.12
C THR A 89 2.95 19.79 5.49
N ARG A 90 3.95 18.99 5.82
CA ARG A 90 4.73 19.12 7.06
C ARG A 90 6.18 19.48 6.73
N ALA A 91 6.38 20.26 5.65
CA ALA A 91 7.72 20.68 5.20
C ALA A 91 8.46 21.53 6.25
N ASP A 92 7.73 22.41 6.95
CA ASP A 92 8.30 23.21 8.04
C ASP A 92 8.80 22.34 9.20
N GLU A 93 8.02 21.31 9.58
CA GLU A 93 8.44 20.34 10.60
C GLU A 93 9.64 19.49 10.12
N PHE A 94 9.71 19.20 8.84
CA PHE A 94 10.87 18.51 8.26
C PHE A 94 12.12 19.39 8.38
N GLU A 95 12.03 20.68 8.08
CA GLU A 95 13.13 21.64 8.25
C GLU A 95 13.56 21.74 9.71
N GLU A 96 12.61 21.84 10.66
CA GLU A 96 12.90 21.87 12.10
C GLU A 96 13.64 20.59 12.54
N ARG A 97 13.20 19.41 12.09
CA ARG A 97 13.88 18.14 12.40
C ARG A 97 15.30 18.09 11.81
N ALA A 98 15.46 18.54 10.57
CA ALA A 98 16.78 18.65 9.94
C ALA A 98 17.70 19.61 10.71
N GLY A 99 17.13 20.64 11.36
CA GLY A 99 17.81 21.55 12.28
C GLY A 99 18.08 21.00 13.67
N GLY A 100 17.64 19.74 13.97
CA GLY A 100 17.90 19.05 15.24
C GLY A 100 16.76 19.08 16.24
N ALA A 101 15.59 19.63 15.89
CA ALA A 101 14.41 19.56 16.77
C ALA A 101 13.91 18.13 16.89
N THR A 102 13.56 17.73 18.11
CA THR A 102 12.99 16.42 18.38
C THR A 102 11.50 16.37 17.99
N TYR A 103 11.00 15.18 17.72
CA TYR A 103 9.57 14.96 17.48
C TYR A 103 8.70 15.46 18.65
N GLN A 104 9.19 15.29 19.90
CA GLN A 104 8.48 15.74 21.10
C GLN A 104 8.38 17.27 21.20
N GLU A 105 9.44 18.00 20.84
CA GLU A 105 9.44 19.47 20.80
C GLU A 105 8.46 20.00 19.74
N ILE A 106 8.43 19.38 18.57
CA ILE A 106 7.48 19.72 17.49
C ILE A 106 6.05 19.44 17.95
N ALA A 107 5.79 18.28 18.52
CA ALA A 107 4.45 17.90 19.00
C ALA A 107 3.96 18.82 20.15
N ALA A 108 4.85 19.27 21.03
CA ALA A 108 4.51 20.19 22.12
C ALA A 108 4.07 21.57 21.62
N ARG A 109 4.55 21.99 20.45
CA ARG A 109 4.16 23.26 19.78
C ARG A 109 2.91 23.13 18.89
N GLY A 110 2.25 21.96 18.92
CA GLY A 110 1.04 21.72 18.14
C GLY A 110 1.27 21.20 16.72
N GLY A 111 2.48 20.76 16.41
CA GLY A 111 2.85 20.03 15.21
C GLY A 111 2.47 18.55 15.26
N GLY A 112 3.02 17.79 14.35
CA GLY A 112 2.71 16.37 14.22
C GLY A 112 1.37 16.14 13.53
N ILE A 113 0.72 15.02 13.86
CA ILE A 113 -0.58 14.64 13.27
C ILE A 113 -1.64 15.75 13.42
N LYS A 114 -1.57 16.53 14.49
CA LYS A 114 -2.55 17.61 14.77
C LYS A 114 -2.55 18.70 13.70
N SER A 115 -1.39 19.02 13.12
CA SER A 115 -1.33 20.04 12.05
C SER A 115 -2.00 19.51 10.78
N THR A 116 -1.81 18.24 10.44
CA THR A 116 -2.49 17.59 9.32
C THR A 116 -3.99 17.49 9.57
N VAL A 117 -4.42 17.08 10.77
CA VAL A 117 -5.84 16.98 11.14
C VAL A 117 -6.53 18.35 10.98
N ARG A 118 -5.93 19.42 11.51
CA ARG A 118 -6.49 20.78 11.37
C ARG A 118 -6.65 21.17 9.91
N ALA A 119 -5.59 21.05 9.10
CA ALA A 119 -5.64 21.40 7.69
C ALA A 119 -6.67 20.56 6.92
N THR A 120 -6.79 19.27 7.22
CA THR A 120 -7.74 18.37 6.55
C THR A 120 -9.18 18.63 6.96
N ARG A 121 -9.44 19.01 8.21
CA ARG A 121 -10.76 19.44 8.68
C ARG A 121 -11.22 20.74 7.98
N GLU A 122 -10.30 21.69 7.77
CA GLU A 122 -10.57 22.98 7.12
C GLU A 122 -10.75 22.84 5.59
N ALA A 123 -10.17 21.81 4.97
CA ALA A 123 -10.26 21.59 3.53
C ALA A 123 -11.64 21.08 3.09
N SER A 124 -12.10 21.51 1.92
CA SER A 124 -13.29 20.96 1.25
C SER A 124 -13.01 19.57 0.65
N VAL A 125 -14.05 18.85 0.23
CA VAL A 125 -13.89 17.59 -0.54
C VAL A 125 -13.13 17.87 -1.82
N GLU A 126 -13.42 18.96 -2.50
CA GLU A 126 -12.80 19.39 -3.75
C GLU A 126 -11.29 19.63 -3.57
N ASP A 127 -10.87 20.28 -2.48
CA ASP A 127 -9.46 20.51 -2.16
C ASP A 127 -8.72 19.18 -1.93
N LEU A 128 -9.35 18.25 -1.20
CA LEU A 128 -8.80 16.92 -0.95
C LEU A 128 -8.66 16.11 -2.26
N VAL A 129 -9.65 16.20 -3.16
CA VAL A 129 -9.60 15.55 -4.47
C VAL A 129 -8.51 16.16 -5.35
N ILE A 130 -8.35 17.48 -5.37
CA ILE A 130 -7.29 18.17 -6.13
C ILE A 130 -5.90 17.71 -5.63
N ALA A 131 -5.68 17.68 -4.32
CA ALA A 131 -4.45 17.18 -3.74
C ALA A 131 -4.23 15.68 -4.07
N GLY A 132 -5.27 14.86 -3.92
CA GLY A 132 -5.25 13.43 -4.24
C GLY A 132 -4.92 13.14 -5.70
N LYS A 133 -5.40 13.94 -6.65
CA LYS A 133 -5.05 13.84 -8.09
C LYS A 133 -3.55 14.03 -8.33
N ARG A 134 -2.94 14.99 -7.63
CA ARG A 134 -1.49 15.20 -7.69
C ARG A 134 -0.70 13.99 -7.16
N TYR A 135 -1.14 13.41 -6.05
CA TYR A 135 -0.49 12.24 -5.47
C TYR A 135 -0.69 10.99 -6.33
N ALA A 136 -1.86 10.83 -6.96
CA ALA A 136 -2.11 9.78 -7.92
C ALA A 136 -1.13 9.79 -9.11
N ASP A 137 -0.81 10.97 -9.64
CA ASP A 137 0.22 11.12 -10.68
C ASP A 137 1.59 10.62 -10.19
N TRP A 138 1.96 10.92 -8.95
CA TRP A 138 3.22 10.43 -8.39
C TRP A 138 3.24 8.90 -8.22
N PHE A 139 2.14 8.30 -7.74
CA PHE A 139 2.02 6.84 -7.66
C PHE A 139 2.16 6.18 -9.04
N LEU A 140 1.45 6.69 -10.04
CA LEU A 140 1.52 6.16 -11.40
C LEU A 140 2.92 6.30 -12.01
N ARG A 141 3.59 7.43 -11.83
CA ARG A 141 5.00 7.63 -12.25
C ARG A 141 5.96 6.66 -11.57
N GLY A 142 5.66 6.26 -10.33
CA GLY A 142 6.40 5.24 -9.60
C GLY A 142 6.08 3.80 -10.04
N GLY A 143 5.10 3.59 -10.91
CA GLY A 143 4.66 2.25 -11.35
C GLY A 143 3.62 1.60 -10.44
N THR A 144 3.04 2.32 -9.50
CA THR A 144 1.96 1.84 -8.64
C THR A 144 0.62 1.97 -9.36
N THR A 145 -0.15 0.88 -9.43
CA THR A 145 -1.45 0.82 -10.11
C THR A 145 -2.63 0.62 -9.18
N THR A 146 -2.37 0.22 -7.95
CA THR A 146 -3.37 0.05 -6.89
C THR A 146 -2.80 0.54 -5.57
N VAL A 147 -3.60 1.29 -4.80
CA VAL A 147 -3.21 1.82 -3.50
C VAL A 147 -4.31 1.59 -2.48
N GLU A 148 -3.96 1.12 -1.29
CA GLU A 148 -4.83 1.23 -0.13
C GLU A 148 -4.88 2.69 0.32
N ALA A 149 -6.07 3.20 0.56
CA ALA A 149 -6.25 4.58 0.98
C ALA A 149 -6.96 4.63 2.34
N LYS A 150 -6.19 4.96 3.37
CA LYS A 150 -6.69 5.13 4.73
C LYS A 150 -7.22 6.54 4.95
N SER A 151 -8.33 6.68 5.66
CA SER A 151 -8.73 7.94 6.30
C SER A 151 -7.85 8.21 7.54
N GLY A 152 -8.34 8.90 8.56
CA GLY A 152 -7.62 9.04 9.85
C GLY A 152 -7.01 10.42 10.10
N TYR A 153 -7.31 11.39 9.25
CA TYR A 153 -6.95 12.80 9.48
C TYR A 153 -8.17 13.69 9.73
N GLY A 154 -9.36 13.11 9.85
CA GLY A 154 -10.59 13.81 10.23
C GLY A 154 -10.79 13.80 11.75
N LEU A 155 -10.80 12.60 12.34
CA LEU A 155 -11.03 12.31 13.75
C LEU A 155 -12.36 12.89 14.28
N THR A 156 -13.31 13.15 13.37
CA THR A 156 -14.73 13.43 13.62
C THR A 156 -15.56 12.63 12.64
N LEU A 157 -16.85 12.44 12.91
CA LEU A 157 -17.74 11.71 11.99
C LEU A 157 -17.72 12.37 10.60
N ASP A 158 -18.03 13.65 10.53
CA ASP A 158 -18.17 14.36 9.25
C ASP A 158 -16.84 14.40 8.45
N ASP A 159 -15.71 14.61 9.14
CA ASP A 159 -14.42 14.73 8.47
C ASP A 159 -13.85 13.39 8.02
N GLU A 160 -14.08 12.31 8.76
CA GLU A 160 -13.71 10.96 8.30
C GLU A 160 -14.54 10.54 7.08
N LEU A 161 -15.85 10.78 7.08
CA LEU A 161 -16.71 10.55 5.91
C LEU A 161 -16.29 11.42 4.73
N LYS A 162 -15.90 12.69 4.96
CA LYS A 162 -15.37 13.59 3.94
C LYS A 162 -14.15 13.00 3.23
N ILE A 163 -13.19 12.49 3.99
CA ILE A 163 -11.97 11.86 3.42
C ILE A 163 -12.35 10.62 2.61
N LEU A 164 -13.17 9.74 3.14
CA LEU A 164 -13.59 8.51 2.46
C LEU A 164 -14.40 8.81 1.18
N ARG A 165 -15.23 9.84 1.17
CA ARG A 165 -15.94 10.32 -0.03
C ARG A 165 -14.96 10.85 -1.08
N ALA A 166 -13.92 11.57 -0.67
CA ALA A 166 -12.85 12.02 -1.58
C ALA A 166 -12.09 10.82 -2.17
N ILE A 167 -11.77 9.79 -1.37
CA ILE A 167 -11.16 8.54 -1.86
C ILE A 167 -12.06 7.88 -2.92
N ARG A 168 -13.35 7.75 -2.66
CA ARG A 168 -14.32 7.18 -3.63
C ARG A 168 -14.36 7.97 -4.93
N GLN A 169 -14.34 9.30 -4.87
CA GLN A 169 -14.31 10.13 -6.06
C GLN A 169 -13.02 9.95 -6.85
N LEU A 170 -11.86 9.87 -6.18
CA LEU A 170 -10.58 9.63 -6.84
C LEU A 170 -10.55 8.27 -7.56
N ASP A 171 -11.11 7.21 -6.95
CA ASP A 171 -11.22 5.88 -7.59
C ASP A 171 -12.12 5.89 -8.84
N GLN A 172 -13.15 6.73 -8.86
CA GLN A 172 -14.03 6.89 -10.02
C GLN A 172 -13.40 7.73 -11.14
N ASP A 173 -12.64 8.78 -10.78
CA ASP A 173 -12.10 9.77 -11.72
C ASP A 173 -10.78 9.36 -12.36
N LEU A 174 -10.01 8.46 -11.72
CA LEU A 174 -8.62 8.20 -12.07
C LEU A 174 -8.37 6.74 -12.47
N PRO A 175 -7.32 6.46 -13.26
CA PRO A 175 -6.94 5.10 -13.57
C PRO A 175 -6.32 4.35 -12.39
N LEU A 176 -5.69 5.06 -11.43
CA LEU A 176 -5.18 4.47 -10.19
C LEU A 176 -6.35 3.89 -9.38
N ARG A 177 -6.24 2.63 -8.95
CA ARG A 177 -7.28 1.97 -8.14
C ARG A 177 -7.08 2.28 -6.68
N TYR A 178 -8.15 2.60 -5.97
CA TYR A 178 -8.13 2.83 -4.54
C TYR A 178 -8.89 1.73 -3.80
N VAL A 179 -8.32 1.26 -2.68
CA VAL A 179 -8.97 0.34 -1.75
C VAL A 179 -9.17 1.08 -0.42
N PRO A 180 -10.40 1.51 -0.09
CA PRO A 180 -10.62 2.39 1.04
C PRO A 180 -10.57 1.64 2.38
N THR A 181 -9.88 2.24 3.37
CA THR A 181 -9.78 1.79 4.75
C THR A 181 -10.20 2.90 5.70
N PHE A 182 -11.16 2.62 6.58
CA PHE A 182 -11.55 3.54 7.65
C PHE A 182 -10.54 3.47 8.80
N LEU A 183 -10.00 4.62 9.21
CA LEU A 183 -9.02 4.76 10.30
C LEU A 183 -9.42 5.90 11.26
N GLY A 184 -10.67 5.96 11.71
CA GLY A 184 -11.08 6.90 12.76
C GLY A 184 -10.30 6.75 14.06
N ALA A 185 -9.72 5.57 14.30
CA ALA A 185 -8.85 5.29 15.43
C ALA A 185 -7.35 5.49 15.13
N HIS A 186 -6.99 6.61 14.51
CA HIS A 186 -5.60 6.97 14.20
C HIS A 186 -4.91 7.77 15.32
N ASP A 187 -5.65 8.67 15.97
CA ASP A 187 -5.23 9.40 17.18
C ASP A 187 -6.48 9.76 18.00
N ILE A 188 -6.27 10.13 19.26
CA ILE A 188 -7.32 10.73 20.09
C ILE A 188 -7.30 12.25 19.88
N PRO A 189 -8.35 12.84 19.27
CA PRO A 189 -8.38 14.28 19.01
C PRO A 189 -8.39 15.08 20.33
N ALA A 190 -7.91 16.33 20.26
CA ALA A 190 -7.67 17.15 21.43
C ALA A 190 -8.91 17.31 22.32
N GLU A 191 -10.07 17.39 21.71
CA GLU A 191 -11.38 17.54 22.37
C GLU A 191 -11.84 16.33 23.17
N TYR A 192 -11.24 15.15 22.95
CA TYR A 192 -11.56 13.88 23.64
C TYR A 192 -10.46 13.36 24.56
N ARG A 193 -9.34 14.08 24.74
CA ARG A 193 -8.19 13.57 25.52
C ARG A 193 -8.56 13.16 26.94
N GLU A 194 -9.43 13.91 27.60
CA GLU A 194 -9.92 13.63 28.94
C GLU A 194 -11.17 12.71 28.96
N ARG A 195 -11.66 12.32 27.76
CA ARG A 195 -12.89 11.55 27.58
C ARG A 195 -12.69 10.46 26.53
N ARG A 196 -11.60 9.69 26.69
CA ARG A 196 -11.18 8.66 25.72
C ARG A 196 -12.30 7.66 25.40
N ASP A 197 -12.99 7.18 26.44
CA ASP A 197 -14.07 6.19 26.28
C ASP A 197 -15.23 6.73 25.41
N GLU A 198 -15.49 8.04 25.51
CA GLU A 198 -16.50 8.67 24.66
C GLU A 198 -16.03 8.70 23.16
N TYR A 199 -14.72 8.87 22.91
CA TYR A 199 -14.20 8.81 21.54
C TYR A 199 -14.26 7.39 20.99
N VAL A 200 -13.90 6.38 21.76
CA VAL A 200 -14.02 4.97 21.37
C VAL A 200 -15.48 4.64 21.05
N SER A 201 -16.43 5.09 21.90
CA SER A 201 -17.86 4.95 21.64
C SER A 201 -18.31 5.68 20.37
N LEU A 202 -17.82 6.91 20.11
CA LEU A 202 -18.09 7.64 18.87
C LEU A 202 -17.63 6.85 17.62
N VAL A 203 -16.43 6.27 17.67
CA VAL A 203 -15.90 5.44 16.58
C VAL A 203 -16.79 4.21 16.34
N ILE A 204 -17.20 3.52 17.42
CA ILE A 204 -17.96 2.27 17.36
C ILE A 204 -19.43 2.49 17.01
N ASP A 205 -20.07 3.43 17.69
CA ASP A 205 -21.54 3.54 17.68
C ASP A 205 -22.06 4.52 16.61
N GLU A 206 -21.20 5.43 16.12
CA GLU A 206 -21.58 6.43 15.13
C GLU A 206 -20.77 6.32 13.83
N MET A 207 -19.41 6.39 13.89
CA MET A 207 -18.59 6.42 12.68
C MET A 207 -18.66 5.11 11.89
N LEU A 208 -18.41 3.96 12.51
CA LEU A 208 -18.44 2.65 11.85
C LEU A 208 -19.80 2.36 11.18
N PRO A 209 -20.94 2.53 11.87
CA PRO A 209 -22.25 2.35 11.24
C PRO A 209 -22.48 3.25 10.04
N GLN A 210 -22.06 4.52 10.11
CA GLN A 210 -22.27 5.48 9.02
C GLN A 210 -21.36 5.18 7.82
N VAL A 211 -20.09 4.78 8.06
CA VAL A 211 -19.16 4.31 7.02
C VAL A 211 -19.75 3.12 6.25
N MET A 212 -20.36 2.18 6.97
CA MET A 212 -21.00 1.01 6.37
C MET A 212 -22.30 1.35 5.65
N ASN A 213 -23.11 2.25 6.21
CA ASN A 213 -24.35 2.68 5.58
C ASN A 213 -24.13 3.36 4.22
N GLU A 214 -23.00 4.07 4.06
CA GLU A 214 -22.61 4.70 2.80
C GLU A 214 -21.67 3.82 1.94
N GLU A 215 -21.32 2.62 2.38
CA GLU A 215 -20.40 1.69 1.70
C GLU A 215 -19.05 2.36 1.34
N LEU A 216 -18.45 3.09 2.32
CA LEU A 216 -17.27 3.93 2.09
C LEU A 216 -15.94 3.24 2.35
N ALA A 217 -15.92 2.08 3.03
CA ALA A 217 -14.69 1.36 3.32
C ALA A 217 -14.87 -0.17 3.23
N GLU A 218 -13.77 -0.85 2.89
CA GLU A 218 -13.69 -2.31 2.88
C GLU A 218 -12.99 -2.85 4.14
N TYR A 219 -12.17 -2.02 4.77
CA TYR A 219 -11.37 -2.35 5.95
C TYR A 219 -11.56 -1.31 7.05
N CYS A 220 -11.32 -1.75 8.29
CA CYS A 220 -11.13 -0.88 9.45
C CYS A 220 -9.74 -1.11 10.02
N ASP A 221 -9.05 -0.03 10.34
CA ASP A 221 -7.72 -0.02 10.93
C ASP A 221 -7.72 0.71 12.27
N VAL A 222 -6.77 0.39 13.14
CA VAL A 222 -6.56 1.03 14.45
C VAL A 222 -5.07 1.20 14.68
N PHE A 223 -4.65 2.35 15.19
CA PHE A 223 -3.29 2.57 15.66
C PHE A 223 -3.13 2.05 17.08
N CYS A 224 -2.78 0.76 17.20
CA CYS A 224 -2.57 0.06 18.46
C CYS A 224 -1.18 0.37 19.03
N GLU A 225 -1.09 1.43 19.83
CA GLU A 225 0.16 1.87 20.46
C GLU A 225 -0.12 2.46 21.84
N GLY A 226 0.75 2.21 22.81
CA GLY A 226 0.48 2.48 24.22
C GLY A 226 0.08 3.91 24.60
N LYS A 227 0.42 4.91 23.77
CA LYS A 227 0.03 6.31 23.95
C LYS A 227 -1.13 6.75 23.06
N VAL A 228 -1.61 5.88 22.16
CA VAL A 228 -2.67 6.17 21.19
C VAL A 228 -3.89 5.32 21.54
N PHE A 229 -4.01 4.09 21.04
CA PHE A 229 -5.05 3.16 21.46
C PHE A 229 -4.42 1.94 22.13
N SER A 230 -4.91 1.59 23.29
CA SER A 230 -4.52 0.38 24.01
C SER A 230 -4.95 -0.88 23.25
N VAL A 231 -4.40 -2.04 23.63
CA VAL A 231 -4.80 -3.33 23.06
C VAL A 231 -6.30 -3.61 23.29
N ASP A 232 -6.85 -3.20 24.44
CA ASP A 232 -8.26 -3.43 24.75
C ASP A 232 -9.19 -2.51 23.96
N GLU A 233 -8.89 -1.21 23.85
CA GLU A 233 -9.62 -0.26 23.00
C GLU A 233 -9.55 -0.71 21.53
N SER A 234 -8.38 -1.13 21.05
CA SER A 234 -8.19 -1.63 19.68
C SER A 234 -9.00 -2.90 19.42
N ARG A 235 -9.03 -3.83 20.41
CA ARG A 235 -9.86 -5.05 20.34
C ARG A 235 -11.34 -4.72 20.23
N GLU A 236 -11.81 -3.76 21.00
CA GLU A 236 -13.23 -3.35 21.02
C GLU A 236 -13.64 -2.77 19.66
N ILE A 237 -12.89 -1.80 19.14
CA ILE A 237 -13.16 -1.17 17.83
C ILE A 237 -13.13 -2.20 16.71
N LEU A 238 -12.07 -3.02 16.62
CA LEU A 238 -11.92 -4.01 15.55
C LEU A 238 -12.97 -5.13 15.64
N SER A 239 -13.39 -5.49 16.86
CA SER A 239 -14.48 -6.47 17.04
C SER A 239 -15.83 -5.91 16.55
N ALA A 240 -16.09 -4.62 16.77
CA ALA A 240 -17.26 -3.92 16.23
C ALA A 240 -17.21 -3.86 14.69
N ALA A 241 -16.06 -3.47 14.13
CA ALA A 241 -15.85 -3.42 12.69
C ALA A 241 -16.09 -4.79 12.00
N ARG A 242 -15.60 -5.87 12.61
CA ARG A 242 -15.83 -7.24 12.12
C ARG A 242 -17.31 -7.61 12.09
N LYS A 243 -18.08 -7.25 13.13
CA LYS A 243 -19.53 -7.52 13.18
C LYS A 243 -20.27 -6.84 12.04
N LEU A 244 -19.75 -5.71 11.56
CA LEU A 244 -20.27 -4.98 10.41
C LEU A 244 -19.76 -5.50 9.06
N GLY A 245 -18.84 -6.48 9.04
CA GLY A 245 -18.33 -7.10 7.82
C GLY A 245 -17.06 -6.51 7.24
N LEU A 246 -16.43 -5.55 7.93
CA LEU A 246 -15.15 -4.97 7.51
C LEU A 246 -13.98 -5.94 7.74
N GLY A 247 -13.02 -5.96 6.81
CA GLY A 247 -11.72 -6.56 7.02
C GLY A 247 -10.92 -5.78 8.08
N LEU A 248 -10.05 -6.47 8.84
CA LEU A 248 -9.32 -5.84 9.95
C LEU A 248 -7.87 -5.61 9.57
N ARG A 249 -7.35 -4.43 9.90
CA ARG A 249 -5.95 -4.03 9.79
C ARG A 249 -5.51 -3.40 11.12
N ILE A 250 -4.22 -3.44 11.42
CA ILE A 250 -3.70 -2.90 12.68
C ILE A 250 -2.34 -2.26 12.42
N HIS A 251 -2.17 -0.96 12.71
CA HIS A 251 -0.85 -0.40 12.96
C HIS A 251 -0.37 -0.96 14.29
N ALA A 252 0.71 -1.73 14.28
CA ALA A 252 1.13 -2.56 15.39
C ALA A 252 2.63 -2.44 15.66
N ASP A 253 2.99 -2.31 16.93
CA ASP A 253 4.38 -2.36 17.41
C ASP A 253 5.33 -1.41 16.62
N GLN A 254 4.84 -0.22 16.26
CA GLN A 254 5.60 0.78 15.49
C GLN A 254 6.58 1.57 16.33
N LEU A 255 6.15 2.01 17.51
CA LEU A 255 6.94 2.89 18.40
C LEU A 255 7.43 2.16 19.64
N SER A 256 6.80 1.04 19.98
CA SER A 256 7.12 0.20 21.15
C SER A 256 6.57 -1.21 20.92
N LEU A 257 6.99 -2.17 21.74
CA LEU A 257 6.34 -3.48 21.82
C LEU A 257 4.97 -3.32 22.51
N SER A 258 3.98 -2.87 21.74
CA SER A 258 2.65 -2.52 22.25
C SER A 258 1.72 -3.74 22.43
N GLY A 259 2.05 -4.87 21.81
CA GLY A 259 1.22 -6.07 21.75
C GLY A 259 0.23 -6.09 20.59
N GLY A 260 0.33 -5.13 19.67
CA GLY A 260 -0.52 -5.04 18.49
C GLY A 260 -0.40 -6.25 17.56
N ALA A 261 0.82 -6.77 17.36
CA ALA A 261 1.03 -7.99 16.57
C ALA A 261 0.34 -9.22 17.18
N LYS A 262 0.36 -9.37 18.51
CA LYS A 262 -0.34 -10.44 19.20
C LYS A 262 -1.85 -10.31 19.06
N LEU A 263 -2.38 -9.10 19.20
CA LEU A 263 -3.79 -8.80 18.99
C LEU A 263 -4.21 -9.11 17.53
N ALA A 264 -3.39 -8.73 16.55
CA ALA A 264 -3.65 -9.07 15.15
C ALA A 264 -3.79 -10.56 14.92
N GLY A 265 -2.87 -11.37 15.49
CA GLY A 265 -2.92 -12.82 15.45
C GLY A 265 -4.18 -13.41 16.12
N GLU A 266 -4.53 -12.92 17.30
CA GLU A 266 -5.72 -13.30 18.06
C GLU A 266 -7.00 -13.01 17.27
N LEU A 267 -7.11 -11.82 16.74
CA LEU A 267 -8.24 -11.40 15.92
C LEU A 267 -8.19 -11.96 14.49
N ARG A 268 -7.16 -12.68 14.08
CA ARG A 268 -6.97 -13.10 12.68
C ARG A 268 -7.22 -11.92 11.73
N ALA A 269 -6.56 -10.79 12.01
CA ALA A 269 -6.65 -9.62 11.16
C ALA A 269 -6.11 -9.94 9.76
N THR A 270 -6.51 -9.15 8.76
CA THR A 270 -5.98 -9.30 7.40
C THR A 270 -4.50 -8.98 7.39
N THR A 271 -4.11 -7.87 8.03
CA THR A 271 -2.72 -7.44 8.15
C THR A 271 -2.39 -6.91 9.55
N ALA A 272 -1.09 -6.92 9.86
CA ALA A 272 -0.47 -6.13 10.90
C ALA A 272 0.65 -5.33 10.26
N ASP A 273 0.61 -4.03 10.44
CA ASP A 273 1.39 -3.08 9.67
C ASP A 273 2.45 -2.42 10.58
N HIS A 274 3.61 -2.02 10.04
CA HIS A 274 4.81 -1.54 10.74
C HIS A 274 5.69 -2.66 11.31
N LEU A 275 5.49 -3.06 12.56
CA LEU A 275 6.14 -4.20 13.22
C LEU A 275 7.64 -3.99 13.55
N GLU A 276 8.09 -2.74 13.71
CA GLU A 276 9.48 -2.37 14.02
C GLU A 276 9.94 -2.99 15.34
N TYR A 277 9.06 -3.08 16.34
CA TYR A 277 9.35 -3.60 17.67
C TYR A 277 8.76 -4.99 17.96
N THR A 278 8.18 -5.64 16.95
CA THR A 278 7.57 -6.96 17.11
C THR A 278 8.60 -8.01 17.51
N ASP A 279 8.33 -8.74 18.58
CA ASP A 279 9.17 -9.83 19.09
C ASP A 279 8.83 -11.19 18.46
N THR A 280 9.58 -12.23 18.86
CA THR A 280 9.38 -13.60 18.39
C THR A 280 7.97 -14.14 18.71
N GLU A 281 7.37 -13.74 19.84
CA GLU A 281 6.01 -14.16 20.19
C GLU A 281 4.96 -13.49 19.30
N GLY A 282 5.18 -12.19 18.96
CA GLY A 282 4.36 -11.49 17.96
C GLY A 282 4.43 -12.14 16.58
N ILE A 283 5.64 -12.47 16.09
CA ILE A 283 5.84 -13.20 14.83
C ILE A 283 5.09 -14.55 14.85
N ALA A 284 5.17 -15.29 15.95
CA ALA A 284 4.46 -16.57 16.10
C ALA A 284 2.94 -16.38 16.11
N ALA A 285 2.44 -15.34 16.76
CA ALA A 285 1.02 -14.99 16.79
C ALA A 285 0.49 -14.62 15.39
N LEU A 286 1.21 -13.78 14.63
CA LEU A 286 0.86 -13.44 13.25
C LEU A 286 0.78 -14.71 12.37
N LYS A 287 1.76 -15.61 12.49
CA LYS A 287 1.75 -16.88 11.75
C LYS A 287 0.55 -17.74 12.11
N SER A 288 0.27 -17.90 13.39
CA SER A 288 -0.86 -18.70 13.88
C SER A 288 -2.21 -18.13 13.43
N GLY A 289 -2.33 -16.80 13.38
CA GLY A 289 -3.53 -16.10 12.93
C GLY A 289 -3.69 -16.06 11.41
N GLY A 290 -2.65 -16.40 10.63
CA GLY A 290 -2.65 -16.26 9.18
C GLY A 290 -2.60 -14.80 8.72
N VAL A 291 -2.05 -13.91 9.54
CA VAL A 291 -1.95 -12.48 9.31
C VAL A 291 -0.78 -12.17 8.38
N GLN A 292 -0.97 -11.28 7.39
CA GLN A 292 0.11 -10.81 6.53
C GLN A 292 0.79 -9.59 7.18
N PRO A 293 2.11 -9.63 7.46
CA PRO A 293 2.86 -8.46 7.91
C PRO A 293 3.08 -7.49 6.74
N VAL A 294 2.76 -6.21 6.95
CA VAL A 294 3.05 -5.11 6.02
C VAL A 294 4.19 -4.27 6.60
N LEU A 295 5.33 -4.27 5.94
CA LEU A 295 6.54 -3.62 6.42
C LEU A 295 6.74 -2.29 5.70
N LEU A 296 7.06 -1.25 6.47
CA LEU A 296 7.02 0.15 6.05
C LEU A 296 8.39 0.84 6.25
N PRO A 297 9.45 0.40 5.54
CA PRO A 297 10.81 0.91 5.78
C PRO A 297 10.98 2.39 5.47
N GLY A 298 10.07 2.98 4.67
CA GLY A 298 10.06 4.41 4.36
C GLY A 298 9.84 5.27 5.60
N SER A 299 8.96 4.84 6.51
CA SER A 299 8.68 5.57 7.74
C SER A 299 9.86 5.54 8.72
N VAL A 300 10.53 4.40 8.84
CA VAL A 300 11.75 4.27 9.66
C VAL A 300 12.84 5.22 9.15
N TYR A 301 13.06 5.23 7.82
CA TYR A 301 14.03 6.11 7.17
C TYR A 301 13.70 7.60 7.40
N ALA A 302 12.49 8.02 7.07
CA ALA A 302 12.11 9.44 7.12
C ALA A 302 12.03 9.99 8.56
N LEU A 303 11.79 9.13 9.55
CA LEU A 303 11.87 9.50 10.98
C LEU A 303 13.31 9.51 11.54
N GLY A 304 14.30 9.04 10.77
CA GLY A 304 15.68 8.89 11.24
C GLY A 304 15.85 7.80 12.30
N SER A 305 14.91 6.86 12.36
CA SER A 305 14.94 5.73 13.29
C SER A 305 15.96 4.67 12.85
N GLN A 306 16.41 3.82 13.81
CA GLN A 306 17.41 2.77 13.54
C GLN A 306 16.80 1.36 13.50
N GLY A 307 15.61 1.16 14.07
CA GLY A 307 14.95 -0.14 14.18
C GLY A 307 14.08 -0.43 12.97
N TYR A 308 14.58 -1.26 12.03
CA TYR A 308 13.76 -1.78 10.93
C TYR A 308 13.09 -3.10 11.33
N PRO A 309 11.90 -3.41 10.77
CA PRO A 309 11.23 -4.69 11.03
C PRO A 309 12.11 -5.90 10.68
N ALA A 310 12.00 -6.97 11.45
CA ALA A 310 12.79 -8.19 11.30
C ALA A 310 12.33 -9.06 10.10
N ALA A 311 12.31 -8.48 8.88
CA ALA A 311 11.76 -9.11 7.68
C ALA A 311 12.36 -10.50 7.40
N ARG A 312 13.68 -10.66 7.59
CA ARG A 312 14.34 -11.95 7.36
C ARG A 312 13.83 -13.05 8.30
N GLU A 313 13.60 -12.73 9.57
CA GLU A 313 13.04 -13.66 10.55
C GLU A 313 11.60 -14.02 10.20
N MET A 314 10.79 -13.04 9.81
CA MET A 314 9.39 -13.23 9.41
C MET A 314 9.30 -14.12 8.14
N ILE A 315 10.16 -13.89 7.13
CA ILE A 315 10.26 -14.74 5.92
C ILE A 315 10.63 -16.17 6.30
N ASN A 316 11.64 -16.35 7.15
CA ASN A 316 12.09 -17.66 7.61
C ASN A 316 11.03 -18.38 8.45
N ALA A 317 10.22 -17.63 9.18
CA ALA A 317 9.05 -18.15 9.90
C ALA A 317 7.89 -18.56 8.96
N GLY A 318 7.97 -18.23 7.66
CA GLY A 318 6.96 -18.57 6.65
C GLY A 318 5.78 -17.60 6.63
N LEU A 319 5.98 -16.34 6.99
CA LEU A 319 5.00 -15.28 6.82
C LEU A 319 5.02 -14.72 5.40
N ALA A 320 3.85 -14.31 4.92
CA ALA A 320 3.66 -13.73 3.59
C ALA A 320 3.89 -12.22 3.63
N ILE A 321 5.16 -11.80 3.62
CA ILE A 321 5.56 -10.39 3.73
C ILE A 321 4.95 -9.54 2.63
N VAL A 322 4.52 -8.35 3.02
CA VAL A 322 4.08 -7.25 2.15
C VAL A 322 5.00 -6.05 2.38
N LEU A 323 5.28 -5.30 1.34
CA LEU A 323 5.95 -4.00 1.39
C LEU A 323 4.98 -2.91 0.93
N ALA A 324 5.00 -1.78 1.60
CA ALA A 324 4.21 -0.62 1.26
C ALA A 324 4.94 0.69 1.60
N THR A 325 4.44 1.81 1.08
CA THR A 325 5.13 3.10 1.22
C THR A 325 4.85 3.80 2.55
N ASP A 326 3.70 3.55 3.16
CA ASP A 326 3.17 4.40 4.24
C ASP A 326 3.06 5.87 3.81
N PHE A 327 2.76 6.13 2.52
CA PHE A 327 2.72 7.50 2.04
C PHE A 327 1.80 8.38 2.89
N ASN A 328 2.41 9.32 3.60
CA ASN A 328 1.72 10.26 4.46
C ASN A 328 2.58 11.54 4.64
N PRO A 329 2.01 12.68 5.08
CA PRO A 329 2.76 13.93 5.18
C PRO A 329 3.77 13.96 6.32
N GLY A 330 3.73 13.01 7.26
CA GLY A 330 4.48 13.07 8.50
C GLY A 330 5.70 12.17 8.56
N SER A 331 5.46 10.88 8.52
CA SER A 331 6.47 9.84 8.74
C SER A 331 7.02 9.24 7.45
N SER A 332 6.31 9.37 6.31
CA SER A 332 6.77 8.79 5.04
C SER A 332 6.28 9.62 3.82
N PRO A 333 6.86 10.80 3.55
CA PRO A 333 6.39 11.67 2.48
C PRO A 333 6.88 11.22 1.09
N THR A 334 6.81 9.92 0.81
CA THR A 334 7.21 9.33 -0.46
C THR A 334 6.25 8.25 -0.94
N PRO A 335 5.67 8.35 -2.15
CA PRO A 335 4.89 7.29 -2.77
C PRO A 335 5.76 6.34 -3.61
N SER A 336 7.10 6.43 -3.51
CA SER A 336 8.03 5.64 -4.32
C SER A 336 8.19 4.22 -3.81
N MET A 337 7.50 3.26 -4.44
CA MET A 337 7.74 1.85 -4.16
C MET A 337 9.18 1.44 -4.46
N LEU A 338 9.84 2.04 -5.45
CA LEU A 338 11.25 1.76 -5.78
C LEU A 338 12.19 2.11 -4.62
N ALA A 339 11.94 3.22 -3.90
CA ALA A 339 12.67 3.56 -2.69
C ALA A 339 12.43 2.51 -1.59
N VAL A 340 11.20 2.05 -1.43
CA VAL A 340 10.83 0.99 -0.48
C VAL A 340 11.56 -0.32 -0.80
N LEU A 341 11.61 -0.74 -2.08
CA LEU A 341 12.35 -1.93 -2.50
C LEU A 341 13.85 -1.83 -2.17
N SER A 342 14.45 -0.65 -2.37
CA SER A 342 15.86 -0.42 -2.05
C SER A 342 16.13 -0.46 -0.54
N LEU A 343 15.25 0.16 0.26
CA LEU A 343 15.34 0.11 1.72
C LEU A 343 15.16 -1.34 2.24
N ALA A 344 14.22 -2.09 1.68
CA ALA A 344 14.03 -3.49 2.02
C ALA A 344 15.28 -4.34 1.75
N ALA A 345 15.96 -4.09 0.63
CA ALA A 345 17.19 -4.79 0.30
C ALA A 345 18.35 -4.41 1.24
N THR A 346 18.56 -3.11 1.48
CA THR A 346 19.71 -2.59 2.22
C THR A 346 19.56 -2.71 3.73
N GLN A 347 18.35 -2.49 4.27
CA GLN A 347 18.10 -2.42 5.70
C GLN A 347 17.47 -3.70 6.27
N MET A 348 16.64 -4.41 5.49
CA MET A 348 15.88 -5.57 5.98
C MET A 348 16.35 -6.90 5.39
N LYS A 349 17.44 -6.90 4.62
CA LYS A 349 18.07 -8.10 4.00
C LYS A 349 17.11 -8.91 3.12
N MET A 350 16.21 -8.24 2.43
CA MET A 350 15.35 -8.84 1.41
C MET A 350 16.06 -8.80 0.06
N THR A 351 15.98 -9.89 -0.71
CA THR A 351 16.49 -9.88 -2.10
C THR A 351 15.57 -9.06 -3.00
N PRO A 352 16.05 -8.52 -4.15
CA PRO A 352 15.17 -7.83 -5.10
C PRO A 352 13.94 -8.64 -5.51
N ALA A 353 14.08 -9.94 -5.71
CA ALA A 353 12.96 -10.83 -6.05
C ALA A 353 11.93 -10.92 -4.92
N GLU A 354 12.37 -11.09 -3.67
CA GLU A 354 11.49 -11.10 -2.50
C GLU A 354 10.73 -9.78 -2.35
N SER A 355 11.42 -8.66 -2.58
CA SER A 355 10.82 -7.31 -2.48
C SER A 355 9.78 -7.08 -3.57
N ILE A 356 10.02 -7.50 -4.82
CA ILE A 356 9.04 -7.42 -5.91
C ILE A 356 7.81 -8.26 -5.60
N SER A 357 7.96 -9.51 -5.15
CA SER A 357 6.83 -10.36 -4.76
C SER A 357 6.02 -9.74 -3.61
N ALA A 358 6.69 -9.11 -2.64
CA ALA A 358 6.06 -8.43 -1.52
C ALA A 358 5.27 -7.17 -1.94
N ALA A 359 5.76 -6.42 -2.93
CA ALA A 359 5.13 -5.17 -3.42
C ALA A 359 4.13 -5.41 -4.58
N THR A 360 3.87 -6.65 -4.97
CA THR A 360 2.95 -7.00 -6.06
C THR A 360 1.94 -8.05 -5.62
N ILE A 361 2.26 -9.34 -5.80
CA ILE A 361 1.29 -10.42 -5.56
C ILE A 361 0.90 -10.55 -4.09
N ASN A 362 1.83 -10.43 -3.13
CA ASN A 362 1.49 -10.51 -1.72
C ASN A 362 0.67 -9.30 -1.28
N ALA A 363 1.05 -8.10 -1.73
CA ALA A 363 0.27 -6.87 -1.50
C ALA A 363 -1.14 -6.97 -2.10
N ALA A 364 -1.28 -7.54 -3.29
CA ALA A 364 -2.60 -7.78 -3.89
C ALA A 364 -3.46 -8.74 -3.03
N TYR A 365 -2.87 -9.79 -2.47
CA TYR A 365 -3.60 -10.69 -1.57
C TYR A 365 -4.00 -10.01 -0.26
N SER A 366 -3.15 -9.15 0.32
CA SER A 366 -3.48 -8.40 1.55
C SER A 366 -4.63 -7.42 1.38
N LEU A 367 -4.93 -7.05 0.12
CA LEU A 367 -6.10 -6.23 -0.25
C LEU A 367 -7.29 -7.03 -0.78
N GLY A 368 -7.26 -8.38 -0.68
CA GLY A 368 -8.30 -9.23 -1.25
C GLY A 368 -8.37 -9.22 -2.78
N ARG A 369 -7.33 -8.77 -3.46
CA ARG A 369 -7.26 -8.58 -4.92
C ARG A 369 -6.37 -9.60 -5.64
N GLY A 370 -5.68 -10.49 -4.94
CA GLY A 370 -4.69 -11.42 -5.51
C GLY A 370 -5.22 -12.34 -6.62
N ALA A 371 -6.52 -12.64 -6.62
CA ALA A 371 -7.16 -13.38 -7.70
C ALA A 371 -7.36 -12.54 -8.99
N LYS A 372 -7.26 -11.21 -8.90
CA LYS A 372 -7.56 -10.28 -9.99
C LYS A 372 -6.34 -9.51 -10.51
N LEU A 373 -5.34 -9.26 -9.66
CA LEU A 373 -4.15 -8.47 -10.01
C LEU A 373 -2.91 -8.92 -9.21
N GLY A 374 -1.77 -8.24 -9.36
CA GLY A 374 -0.50 -8.53 -8.68
C GLY A 374 0.37 -9.59 -9.38
N SER A 375 -0.10 -10.21 -10.46
CA SER A 375 0.67 -11.09 -11.36
C SER A 375 0.14 -10.99 -12.78
N LEU A 376 0.98 -11.31 -13.78
CA LEU A 376 0.60 -11.35 -15.20
C LEU A 376 0.20 -12.78 -15.55
N GLU A 377 -1.06 -13.09 -15.34
CA GLU A 377 -1.66 -14.40 -15.63
C GLU A 377 -2.96 -14.25 -16.41
N ASN A 378 -3.33 -15.28 -17.18
CA ASN A 378 -4.55 -15.27 -17.95
C ASN A 378 -5.78 -14.94 -17.08
N ASN A 379 -6.66 -14.10 -17.60
CA ASN A 379 -7.89 -13.59 -16.95
C ASN A 379 -7.69 -12.60 -15.81
N LYS A 380 -6.46 -12.27 -15.38
CA LYS A 380 -6.21 -11.18 -14.47
C LYS A 380 -6.30 -9.82 -15.16
N SER A 381 -6.47 -8.76 -14.40
CA SER A 381 -6.44 -7.39 -14.90
C SER A 381 -5.11 -7.09 -15.57
N ALA A 382 -5.16 -6.39 -16.68
CA ALA A 382 -3.98 -5.97 -17.41
C ALA A 382 -3.37 -4.70 -16.78
N ASP A 383 -2.93 -4.84 -15.51
CA ASP A 383 -2.25 -3.83 -14.74
C ASP A 383 -0.75 -4.17 -14.75
N PHE A 384 0.03 -3.46 -15.55
CA PHE A 384 1.45 -3.74 -15.74
C PHE A 384 2.26 -2.47 -16.03
N VAL A 385 3.56 -2.57 -15.82
CA VAL A 385 4.52 -1.48 -16.04
C VAL A 385 5.65 -1.99 -16.92
N ILE A 386 6.01 -1.18 -17.91
CA ILE A 386 7.25 -1.30 -18.67
C ILE A 386 8.24 -0.37 -17.99
N HIS A 387 9.32 -0.91 -17.42
CA HIS A 387 10.36 -0.13 -16.78
C HIS A 387 11.57 0.06 -17.68
N ASP A 388 12.20 1.23 -17.62
CA ASP A 388 13.36 1.63 -18.42
C ASP A 388 14.66 1.02 -17.87
N CYS A 389 14.71 -0.30 -17.87
CA CYS A 389 15.86 -1.13 -17.52
C CYS A 389 15.67 -2.52 -18.17
N ASP A 390 16.71 -3.35 -18.24
CA ASP A 390 16.67 -4.67 -18.86
C ASP A 390 16.74 -5.84 -17.85
N ASP A 391 16.98 -5.53 -16.56
CA ASP A 391 17.02 -6.50 -15.47
C ASP A 391 16.22 -6.00 -14.26
N TYR A 392 15.35 -6.87 -13.69
CA TYR A 392 14.50 -6.52 -12.56
C TYR A 392 15.27 -6.10 -11.31
N ARG A 393 16.53 -6.51 -11.16
CA ARG A 393 17.38 -6.18 -10.01
C ARG A 393 17.73 -4.70 -9.96
N GLU A 394 17.73 -4.03 -11.11
CA GLU A 394 18.00 -2.59 -11.21
C GLU A 394 16.96 -1.74 -10.50
N LEU A 395 15.72 -2.22 -10.40
CA LEU A 395 14.64 -1.51 -9.69
C LEU A 395 14.97 -1.20 -8.22
N SER A 396 15.68 -2.10 -7.55
CA SER A 396 16.13 -1.89 -6.17
C SER A 396 17.52 -1.25 -6.09
N TYR A 397 18.34 -1.44 -7.13
CA TYR A 397 19.73 -1.01 -7.15
C TYR A 397 19.88 0.49 -7.43
N PHE A 398 19.21 1.01 -8.45
CA PHE A 398 19.22 2.44 -8.78
C PHE A 398 18.09 3.16 -8.02
N PHE A 399 18.25 3.31 -6.71
CA PHE A 399 17.27 4.01 -5.88
C PHE A 399 17.21 5.51 -6.22
N GLY A 400 16.01 6.10 -6.09
CA GLY A 400 15.79 7.51 -6.39
C GLY A 400 15.66 7.84 -7.88
N VAL A 401 15.69 6.82 -8.76
CA VAL A 401 15.42 6.95 -10.19
C VAL A 401 14.01 6.45 -10.50
N GLU A 402 13.23 7.22 -11.24
CA GLU A 402 11.95 6.76 -11.77
C GLU A 402 12.21 5.85 -12.98
N HIS A 403 11.95 4.55 -12.82
CA HIS A 403 12.15 3.58 -13.90
C HIS A 403 10.90 3.39 -14.79
N ALA A 404 9.70 3.78 -14.35
CA ALA A 404 8.50 3.56 -15.14
C ALA A 404 8.59 4.34 -16.48
N TRP A 405 8.55 3.59 -17.59
CA TRP A 405 8.48 4.14 -18.95
C TRP A 405 7.04 4.25 -19.42
N GLN A 406 6.25 3.18 -19.25
CA GLN A 406 4.81 3.20 -19.47
C GLN A 406 4.10 2.40 -18.39
N VAL A 407 2.94 2.89 -17.93
CA VAL A 407 2.08 2.24 -16.96
C VAL A 407 0.72 1.99 -17.58
N PHE A 408 0.24 0.76 -17.40
CA PHE A 408 -1.08 0.34 -17.89
C PHE A 408 -1.94 -0.13 -16.73
N VAL A 409 -3.19 0.31 -16.72
CA VAL A 409 -4.22 -0.10 -15.75
C VAL A 409 -5.44 -0.58 -16.53
N GLY A 410 -5.84 -1.82 -16.32
CA GLY A 410 -6.92 -2.43 -17.11
C GLY A 410 -6.67 -2.39 -18.61
N GLY A 411 -5.42 -2.56 -19.05
CA GLY A 411 -5.03 -2.50 -20.46
C GLY A 411 -5.04 -1.11 -21.09
N GLN A 412 -5.33 -0.06 -20.33
CA GLN A 412 -5.28 1.32 -20.79
C GLN A 412 -4.01 2.00 -20.29
N ARG A 413 -3.35 2.77 -21.16
CA ARG A 413 -2.14 3.50 -20.79
C ARG A 413 -2.49 4.66 -19.85
N ALA A 414 -2.09 4.53 -18.59
CA ALA A 414 -2.32 5.51 -17.53
C ALA A 414 -1.19 6.54 -17.43
N PHE A 415 0.04 6.14 -17.80
CA PHE A 415 1.21 7.02 -17.82
C PHE A 415 2.17 6.62 -18.94
N SER A 416 2.86 7.61 -19.52
CA SER A 416 3.97 7.42 -20.46
C SER A 416 5.00 8.52 -20.23
N ARG A 417 6.25 8.12 -20.05
CA ARG A 417 7.37 9.05 -20.07
C ARG A 417 7.51 9.65 -21.47
N SER A 418 7.59 10.96 -21.56
CA SER A 418 7.83 11.73 -22.80
C SER A 418 9.27 11.58 -23.28
#